data_4a68a5c323e4179f881303b8a013f5ca
#
_entry.id   4a68a5c323e4179f881303b8a013f5ca
#
_cell.length_a   1.000
_cell.length_b   1.000
_cell.length_c   1.000
_cell.angle_alpha   90.00
_cell.angle_beta   90.00
_cell.angle_gamma   90.00
#
_symmetry.space_group_name_H-M   'P 1'
#
loop_
_entity.id
_entity.type
_entity.pdbx_description
1 polymer ?
#
loop_
_entity_poly.entity_id
_entity_poly.type
_entity_poly.pdbx_seq_one_letter_code
_entity_poly.pdbx_strand_id
1 'polypeptide(L)'
;MKNTIILDGTVCSCGEPSDVEYGHWEFNLRHENPTYANKNICIVVCVSGKERAKKISKKILPDMDVRVEGELRAECFDADYFIEAKRIWRIGGNRD
;
A
#
# COMPACT_ATOMS: atom_id res chain seq x y z
N MET A 1 -12.20 -6.42 -18.94
CA MET A 1 -12.58 -6.44 -17.53
C MET A 1 -11.69 -5.49 -16.75
N LYS A 2 -12.28 -4.67 -15.93
CA LYS A 2 -11.49 -3.73 -15.16
C LYS A 2 -11.02 -4.34 -13.84
N ASN A 3 -9.83 -3.97 -13.44
CA ASN A 3 -9.30 -4.42 -12.16
C ASN A 3 -8.71 -3.18 -11.50
N THR A 4 -9.57 -2.37 -10.92
CA THR A 4 -9.14 -1.16 -10.22
C THR A 4 -9.69 -1.22 -8.81
N ILE A 5 -8.82 -0.99 -7.85
CA ILE A 5 -9.23 -0.94 -6.45
C ILE A 5 -8.76 0.39 -5.89
N ILE A 6 -9.60 1.01 -5.08
CA ILE A 6 -9.25 2.22 -4.33
C ILE A 6 -9.50 1.90 -2.87
N LEU A 7 -8.49 2.03 -2.06
CA LEU A 7 -8.58 1.64 -0.67
C LEU A 7 -7.92 2.67 0.23
N ASP A 8 -8.65 3.08 1.25
CA ASP A 8 -8.11 3.97 2.28
C ASP A 8 -7.66 3.14 3.47
N GLY A 9 -6.59 3.51 4.08
CA GLY A 9 -6.12 2.78 5.26
C GLY A 9 -4.97 3.47 5.94
N THR A 10 -4.47 2.80 6.97
CA THR A 10 -3.35 3.28 7.76
C THR A 10 -2.13 2.39 7.47
N VAL A 11 -1.01 3.02 7.22
CA VAL A 11 0.25 2.30 6.99
C VAL A 11 0.69 1.66 8.30
N CYS A 12 0.86 0.34 8.30
CA CYS A 12 1.29 -0.38 9.50
C CYS A 12 2.79 -0.53 9.57
N SER A 13 3.40 -0.95 8.49
CA SER A 13 4.84 -1.15 8.44
C SER A 13 5.31 -0.92 7.01
N CYS A 14 6.56 -0.58 6.87
CA CYS A 14 7.16 -0.28 5.58
C CYS A 14 8.34 -1.19 5.32
N GLY A 15 8.58 -1.48 4.05
CA GLY A 15 9.77 -2.20 3.65
C GLY A 15 11.01 -1.37 3.86
N GLU A 16 12.16 -2.02 3.76
CA GLU A 16 13.42 -1.34 3.94
C GLU A 16 13.71 -0.42 2.77
N PRO A 17 14.29 0.75 3.01
CA PRO A 17 14.63 1.65 1.91
C PRO A 17 15.55 1.00 0.87
N SER A 18 16.39 0.07 1.30
CA SER A 18 17.31 -0.59 0.38
C SER A 18 16.59 -1.52 -0.60
N ASP A 19 15.35 -1.89 -0.31
CA ASP A 19 14.61 -2.79 -1.21
C ASP A 19 14.37 -2.17 -2.58
N VAL A 20 14.42 -0.86 -2.69
CA VAL A 20 14.20 -0.20 -3.98
C VAL A 20 15.25 -0.60 -5.01
N GLU A 21 16.38 -1.11 -4.56
CA GLU A 21 17.40 -1.57 -5.48
C GLU A 21 16.92 -2.77 -6.30
N TYR A 22 15.92 -3.48 -5.81
CA TYR A 22 15.37 -4.62 -6.54
C TYR A 22 14.23 -4.19 -7.48
N GLY A 23 13.98 -2.91 -7.60
CA GLY A 23 12.99 -2.40 -8.54
C GLY A 23 11.59 -2.25 -8.00
N HIS A 24 11.40 -2.46 -6.71
CA HIS A 24 10.09 -2.30 -6.09
C HIS A 24 10.26 -2.00 -4.60
N TRP A 25 9.17 -1.58 -3.98
CA TRP A 25 9.11 -1.30 -2.54
C TRP A 25 7.70 -1.57 -2.07
N GLU A 26 7.54 -2.04 -0.85
CA GLU A 26 6.25 -2.45 -0.32
C GLU A 26 5.98 -1.86 1.04
N PHE A 27 4.71 -1.74 1.36
CA PHE A 27 4.30 -1.46 2.73
C PHE A 27 3.00 -2.21 3.02
N ASN A 28 2.68 -2.35 4.30
CA ASN A 28 1.44 -3.01 4.72
C ASN A 28 0.42 -1.96 5.07
N LEU A 29 -0.78 -2.11 4.52
CA LEU A 29 -1.88 -1.20 4.72
C LEU A 29 -2.98 -1.89 5.50
N ARG A 30 -3.46 -1.26 6.57
CA ARG A 30 -4.58 -1.76 7.33
C ARG A 30 -5.81 -0.95 6.97
N HIS A 31 -6.81 -1.61 6.45
CA HIS A 31 -8.10 -1.01 6.14
C HIS A 31 -9.10 -1.46 7.18
N GLU A 32 -9.70 -0.51 7.89
CA GLU A 32 -10.68 -0.84 8.90
C GLU A 32 -12.06 -0.91 8.28
N ASN A 33 -12.78 -1.97 8.61
CA ASN A 33 -14.14 -2.12 8.13
C ASN A 33 -15.07 -1.48 9.15
N PRO A 34 -15.77 -0.40 8.82
CA PRO A 34 -16.61 0.28 9.78
C PRO A 34 -17.81 -0.56 10.26
N THR A 35 -18.24 -1.52 9.47
CA THR A 35 -19.38 -2.36 9.83
C THR A 35 -18.95 -3.51 10.75
N TYR A 36 -17.73 -4.03 10.54
CA TYR A 36 -17.25 -5.15 11.33
C TYR A 36 -15.88 -4.78 11.88
N ALA A 37 -15.89 -4.05 12.97
CA ALA A 37 -14.65 -3.50 13.54
C ALA A 37 -13.57 -4.53 13.82
N ASN A 38 -13.95 -5.79 14.03
CA ASN A 38 -12.97 -6.82 14.30
C ASN A 38 -12.48 -7.49 13.01
N LYS A 39 -12.86 -7.02 11.86
CA LYS A 39 -12.55 -7.65 10.59
C LYS A 39 -11.69 -6.73 9.74
N ASN A 40 -10.63 -6.21 10.30
CA ASN A 40 -9.73 -5.35 9.56
C ASN A 40 -9.00 -6.15 8.49
N ILE A 41 -8.73 -5.50 7.38
CA ILE A 41 -8.00 -6.12 6.30
C ILE A 41 -6.60 -5.57 6.34
N CYS A 42 -5.61 -6.45 6.30
CA CYS A 42 -4.22 -6.04 6.13
C CYS A 42 -3.77 -6.55 4.76
N ILE A 43 -3.29 -5.65 3.94
CA ILE A 43 -2.89 -6.01 2.59
C ILE A 43 -1.56 -5.34 2.25
N VAL A 44 -0.74 -6.05 1.49
CA VAL A 44 0.53 -5.51 1.02
C VAL A 44 0.27 -4.59 -0.17
N VAL A 45 0.89 -3.43 -0.17
CA VAL A 45 0.85 -2.51 -1.29
C VAL A 45 2.25 -2.45 -1.89
N CYS A 46 2.37 -2.78 -3.16
CA CYS A 46 3.65 -2.82 -3.85
C CYS A 46 3.76 -1.65 -4.83
N VAL A 47 4.88 -0.97 -4.80
CA VAL A 47 5.19 0.11 -5.73
C VAL A 47 6.30 -0.39 -6.63
N SER A 48 6.00 -0.57 -7.91
CA SER A 48 6.96 -1.07 -8.89
C SER A 48 7.66 0.08 -9.59
N GLY A 49 8.86 -0.18 -10.07
CA GLY A 49 9.68 0.82 -10.75
C GLY A 49 10.66 1.46 -9.78
N LYS A 50 11.94 1.36 -10.08
CA LYS A 50 13.00 1.78 -9.15
C LYS A 50 12.91 3.26 -8.78
N GLU A 51 12.70 4.12 -9.76
CA GLU A 51 12.64 5.55 -9.50
C GLU A 51 11.41 5.93 -8.70
N ARG A 52 10.29 5.33 -9.07
CA ARG A 52 9.03 5.60 -8.38
C ARG A 52 9.06 5.06 -6.97
N ALA A 53 9.58 3.85 -6.80
CA ALA A 53 9.70 3.23 -5.48
C ALA A 53 10.61 4.08 -4.58
N LYS A 54 11.68 4.61 -5.14
CA LYS A 54 12.61 5.45 -4.39
C LYS A 54 11.92 6.71 -3.88
N LYS A 55 11.11 7.36 -4.72
CA LYS A 55 10.40 8.55 -4.29
C LYS A 55 9.35 8.24 -3.24
N ILE A 56 8.58 7.21 -3.47
CA ILE A 56 7.46 6.86 -2.58
C ILE A 56 7.97 6.37 -1.23
N SER A 57 9.04 5.59 -1.21
CA SER A 57 9.56 5.05 0.04
C SER A 57 10.01 6.14 1.01
N LYS A 58 10.35 7.31 0.49
CA LYS A 58 10.74 8.43 1.35
C LYS A 58 9.56 9.18 1.92
N LYS A 59 8.38 9.01 1.34
CA LYS A 59 7.21 9.75 1.74
C LYS A 59 6.24 8.97 2.61
N ILE A 60 6.26 7.66 2.51
CA ILE A 60 5.31 6.81 3.23
C ILE A 60 5.94 6.33 4.53
N LEU A 61 5.31 6.65 5.63
CA LEU A 61 5.80 6.30 6.96
C LEU A 61 4.70 5.56 7.72
N PRO A 62 5.09 4.74 8.70
CA PRO A 62 4.09 4.07 9.55
C PRO A 62 3.15 5.06 10.20
N ASP A 63 1.93 4.65 10.38
CA ASP A 63 0.85 5.43 10.99
C ASP A 63 0.28 6.55 10.11
N MET A 64 0.73 6.67 8.88
CA MET A 64 0.11 7.61 7.96
C MET A 64 -1.19 7.05 7.40
N ASP A 65 -2.17 7.92 7.23
CA ASP A 65 -3.41 7.55 6.55
C ASP A 65 -3.25 7.89 5.08
N VAL A 66 -3.49 6.91 4.23
CA VAL A 66 -3.29 7.06 2.79
C VAL A 66 -4.45 6.48 2.01
N ARG A 67 -4.60 6.95 0.78
CA ARG A 67 -5.50 6.36 -0.19
C ARG A 67 -4.64 5.76 -1.29
N VAL A 68 -4.89 4.50 -1.61
CA VAL A 68 -4.14 3.78 -2.63
C VAL A 68 -5.09 3.44 -3.77
N GLU A 69 -4.68 3.75 -4.98
CA GLU A 69 -5.41 3.32 -6.17
C GLU A 69 -4.48 2.41 -6.95
N GLY A 70 -4.95 1.26 -7.34
CA GLY A 70 -4.13 0.31 -8.09
C GLY A 70 -4.91 -0.89 -8.57
N GLU A 71 -4.19 -1.96 -8.81
CA GLU A 71 -4.77 -3.21 -9.26
C GLU A 71 -4.55 -4.28 -8.23
N LEU A 72 -5.55 -5.12 -8.02
CA LEU A 72 -5.41 -6.26 -7.14
C LEU A 72 -4.71 -7.37 -7.90
N ARG A 73 -3.66 -7.91 -7.31
CA ARG A 73 -2.86 -8.97 -7.91
C ARG A 73 -2.67 -10.10 -6.93
N ALA A 74 -2.35 -11.27 -7.44
CA ALA A 74 -2.07 -12.43 -6.61
C ALA A 74 -0.73 -13.00 -7.03
N GLU A 75 -0.01 -13.57 -6.06
CA GLU A 75 1.22 -14.27 -6.36
C GLU A 75 0.91 -15.58 -7.04
N CYS A 76 1.80 -16.04 -7.92
CA CYS A 76 1.57 -17.22 -8.70
C CYS A 76 1.40 -18.48 -7.87
N PHE A 77 2.15 -18.57 -6.80
CA PHE A 77 2.19 -19.80 -6.02
C PHE A 77 1.54 -19.68 -4.65
N ASP A 78 1.04 -18.49 -4.30
CA ASP A 78 0.40 -18.29 -3.04
C ASP A 78 -0.97 -17.72 -3.27
N ALA A 79 -1.84 -17.89 -2.34
CA ALA A 79 -3.17 -17.30 -2.40
C ALA A 79 -3.17 -15.86 -1.90
N ASP A 80 -2.01 -15.34 -1.58
CA ASP A 80 -1.94 -13.99 -1.04
C ASP A 80 -2.13 -12.96 -2.13
N TYR A 81 -2.88 -11.94 -1.80
CA TYR A 81 -3.15 -10.84 -2.73
C TYR A 81 -2.38 -9.61 -2.29
N PHE A 82 -2.04 -8.79 -3.26
CA PHE A 82 -1.43 -7.49 -2.97
C PHE A 82 -1.99 -6.47 -3.96
N ILE A 83 -1.80 -5.19 -3.65
CA ILE A 83 -2.20 -4.13 -4.54
C ILE A 83 -0.95 -3.62 -5.25
N GLU A 84 -0.96 -3.64 -6.57
CA GLU A 84 0.09 -2.98 -7.33
C GLU A 84 -0.35 -1.54 -7.49
N ALA A 85 0.28 -0.63 -6.79
CA ALA A 85 -0.18 0.74 -6.68
C ALA A 85 0.10 1.54 -7.95
N LYS A 86 -0.91 2.28 -8.38
CA LYS A 86 -0.77 3.24 -9.47
C LYS A 86 -0.62 4.63 -8.90
N ARG A 87 -1.35 4.93 -7.85
CA ARG A 87 -1.27 6.22 -7.16
C ARG A 87 -1.43 6.03 -5.67
N ILE A 88 -0.71 6.81 -4.91
CA ILE A 88 -0.81 6.81 -3.46
C ILE A 88 -0.77 8.25 -3.02
N TRP A 89 -1.72 8.64 -2.17
CA TRP A 89 -1.67 9.99 -1.61
C TRP A 89 -2.15 9.99 -0.16
N ARG A 90 -1.64 10.95 0.57
CA ARG A 90 -1.96 11.09 1.97
C ARG A 90 -3.35 11.69 2.12
N ILE A 91 -4.12 11.18 3.07
CA ILE A 91 -5.43 11.70 3.34
C ILE A 91 -5.51 12.06 4.82
N GLY A 92 -6.29 13.06 5.17
CA GLY A 92 -6.49 13.47 6.54
C GLY A 92 -5.21 13.70 7.25
N GLY A 93 -5.32 13.77 8.44
CA GLY A 93 -4.20 13.76 9.26
C GLY A 93 -3.14 14.78 9.15
N ASN A 94 -3.34 15.74 8.57
CA ASN A 94 -2.37 16.56 8.39
C ASN A 94 -2.38 17.66 9.18
N ARG A 95 -2.56 17.59 10.27
CA ARG A 95 -2.67 18.56 11.07
C ARG A 95 -1.38 18.87 11.46
N ASP A 96 -0.87 19.32 11.48
CA ASP A 96 0.24 19.69 11.97
C ASP A 96 0.42 20.73 12.14
#